data_6b976a37c7489df2154d6b4002691794
#
_entry.id   6b976a37c7489df2154d6b4002691794
#
_cell.length_a   1.000
_cell.length_b   1.000
_cell.length_c   1.000
_cell.angle_alpha   90.00
_cell.angle_beta   90.00
_cell.angle_gamma   90.00
#
_symmetry.space_group_name_H-M   'P 1'
#
loop_
_entity.id
_entity.type
_entity.pdbx_description
1 polymer ?
#
loop_
_entity_poly.entity_id
_entity_poly.type
_entity_poly.pdbx_seq_one_letter_code
_entity_poly.pdbx_strand_id
1 'polypeptide(L)'
;MNTTQIAQRGYSPVTAPLKSARKVEYDVVARITSRLTSAMKAKDFNKLIHALHENRTLWRKFAMDVSHPDNLLPDDLRARLIYLSEFTEQHTRKVIRREAAATLLVEVNTAILRGLK
;
A
#
# COMPACT_ATOMS: atom_id res chain seq x y z
N MET A 1 -9.64 -17.44 5.65
CA MET A 1 -9.35 -17.71 5.14
C MET A 1 -9.34 -17.92 4.65
N ASN A 2 -9.73 -17.97 4.24
CA ASN A 2 -9.72 -18.33 3.51
C ASN A 2 -9.53 -18.62 2.76
N THR A 3 -9.66 -18.82 2.27
CA THR A 3 -9.51 -19.12 1.33
C THR A 3 -10.06 -19.56 0.89
N THR A 4 -10.77 -19.68 1.05
CA THR A 4 -11.25 -20.23 0.62
C THR A 4 -11.62 -20.59 0.06
N GLN A 5 -11.96 -20.88 -0.11
CA GLN A 5 -12.26 -21.28 -0.84
C GLN A 5 -11.79 -21.50 -1.75
N ILE A 6 -11.57 -21.80 -2.07
CA ILE A 6 -10.93 -21.98 -2.98
C ILE A 6 -11.22 -22.90 -3.78
N ALA A 7 -11.25 -23.69 -3.76
CA ALA A 7 -11.27 -24.50 -4.59
C ALA A 7 -12.33 -24.77 -5.15
N GLN A 8 -13.00 -24.72 -5.01
CA GLN A 8 -13.94 -25.03 -5.46
C GLN A 8 -14.23 -24.74 -6.48
N ARG A 9 -13.83 -24.42 -6.95
CA ARG A 9 -14.06 -23.99 -7.82
C ARG A 9 -13.52 -24.40 -8.91
N GLY A 10 -13.71 -24.87 -9.83
CA GLY A 10 -13.20 -25.30 -10.83
C GLY A 10 -12.29 -24.60 -11.43
N TYR A 11 -12.18 -24.17 -12.32
CA TYR A 11 -11.42 -23.56 -13.04
C TYR A 11 -10.94 -22.41 -12.59
N SER A 12 -11.48 -21.82 -11.91
CA SER A 12 -10.95 -20.61 -11.54
C SER A 12 -10.69 -20.53 -10.10
N PRO A 13 -10.40 -21.54 -9.38
CA PRO A 13 -10.12 -21.45 -7.99
C PRO A 13 -8.89 -20.62 -7.68
N VAL A 14 -7.96 -20.52 -8.59
CA VAL A 14 -6.76 -19.69 -8.38
C VAL A 14 -7.08 -18.22 -8.58
N THR A 15 -7.93 -17.91 -9.55
CA THR A 15 -8.25 -16.53 -9.88
C THR A 15 -9.05 -15.84 -8.78
N ALA A 16 -10.00 -16.55 -8.18
CA ALA A 16 -10.84 -15.96 -7.15
C ALA A 16 -10.06 -15.49 -5.92
N PRO A 17 -9.14 -16.28 -5.34
CA PRO A 17 -8.31 -15.80 -4.25
C PRO A 17 -7.47 -14.58 -4.60
N LEU A 18 -6.94 -14.51 -5.82
CA LEU A 18 -6.16 -13.37 -6.25
C LEU A 18 -7.01 -12.11 -6.35
N LYS A 19 -8.22 -12.22 -6.86
CA LYS A 19 -9.13 -11.08 -6.92
C LYS A 19 -9.52 -10.60 -5.53
N SER A 20 -9.78 -11.53 -4.61
CA SER A 20 -10.12 -11.18 -3.24
C SER A 20 -8.96 -10.48 -2.54
N ALA A 21 -7.74 -10.95 -2.74
CA ALA A 21 -6.55 -10.34 -2.16
C ALA A 21 -6.37 -8.92 -2.69
N ARG A 22 -6.54 -8.72 -4.01
CA ARG A 22 -6.44 -7.39 -4.60
C ARG A 22 -7.47 -6.42 -4.02
N LYS A 23 -8.69 -6.90 -3.81
CA LYS A 23 -9.74 -6.05 -3.26
C LYS A 23 -9.42 -5.64 -1.84
N VAL A 24 -8.91 -6.55 -1.01
CA VAL A 24 -8.51 -6.24 0.36
C VAL A 24 -7.39 -5.22 0.36
N GLU A 25 -6.38 -5.41 -0.49
CA GLU A 25 -5.28 -4.46 -0.60
C GLU A 25 -5.76 -3.10 -1.07
N TYR A 26 -6.64 -3.08 -2.06
CA TYR A 26 -7.20 -1.83 -2.56
C TYR A 26 -7.89 -1.07 -1.42
N ASP A 27 -8.75 -1.76 -0.67
CA ASP A 27 -9.52 -1.13 0.41
C ASP A 27 -8.61 -0.57 1.50
N VAL A 28 -7.56 -1.30 1.85
CA VAL A 28 -6.61 -0.84 2.87
C VAL A 28 -5.86 0.40 2.39
N VAL A 29 -5.33 0.36 1.17
CA VAL A 29 -4.59 1.49 0.62
C VAL A 29 -5.51 2.71 0.48
N ALA A 30 -6.74 2.52 0.00
CA ALA A 30 -7.69 3.60 -0.16
C ALA A 30 -8.02 4.25 1.18
N ARG A 31 -8.23 3.45 2.22
CA ARG A 31 -8.55 3.96 3.56
C ARG A 31 -7.39 4.78 4.12
N ILE A 32 -6.17 4.26 4.01
CA ILE A 32 -5.00 4.95 4.54
C ILE A 32 -4.74 6.24 3.77
N THR A 33 -4.91 6.20 2.45
CA THR A 33 -4.75 7.38 1.60
C THR A 33 -5.77 8.47 1.97
N SER A 34 -7.00 8.06 2.22
CA SER A 34 -8.05 8.98 2.65
C SER A 34 -7.71 9.64 3.99
N ARG A 35 -7.14 8.89 4.92
CA ARG A 35 -6.72 9.44 6.21
C ARG A 35 -5.58 10.45 6.06
N LEU A 36 -4.61 10.15 5.19
CA LEU A 36 -3.55 11.11 4.88
C LEU A 36 -4.14 12.41 4.34
N THR A 37 -5.02 12.30 3.36
CA THR A 37 -5.64 13.45 2.72
C THR A 37 -6.47 14.27 3.71
N SER A 38 -7.25 13.60 4.55
CA SER A 38 -8.07 14.26 5.56
C SER A 38 -7.22 15.04 6.56
N ALA A 39 -6.13 14.44 7.03
CA ALA A 39 -5.24 15.11 7.98
C ALA A 39 -4.57 16.33 7.35
N MET A 40 -4.19 16.22 6.07
CA MET A 40 -3.60 17.34 5.35
C MET A 40 -4.59 18.49 5.21
N LYS A 41 -5.84 18.19 4.84
CA LYS A 41 -6.88 19.21 4.69
C LYS A 41 -7.22 19.88 6.02
N ALA A 42 -7.25 19.12 7.08
CA ALA A 42 -7.54 19.64 8.42
C ALA A 42 -6.36 20.41 9.00
N LYS A 43 -5.18 20.30 8.40
CA LYS A 43 -3.95 20.92 8.91
C LYS A 43 -3.68 20.48 10.34
N ASP A 44 -4.00 19.24 10.65
CA ASP A 44 -3.85 18.66 11.98
C ASP A 44 -2.63 17.75 11.97
N PHE A 45 -1.53 18.24 12.52
CA PHE A 45 -0.26 17.53 12.46
C PHE A 45 -0.31 16.22 13.24
N ASN A 46 -1.01 16.17 14.35
CA ASN A 46 -1.12 14.94 15.13
C ASN A 46 -1.86 13.85 14.34
N LYS A 47 -2.95 14.22 13.66
CA LYS A 47 -3.65 13.28 12.78
C LYS A 47 -2.76 12.85 11.64
N LEU A 48 -1.96 13.75 11.09
CA LEU A 48 -1.04 13.42 10.02
C LEU A 48 0.00 12.41 10.49
N ILE A 49 0.54 12.58 11.69
CA ILE A 49 1.52 11.63 12.24
C ILE A 49 0.91 10.23 12.34
N HIS A 50 -0.34 10.12 12.81
CA HIS A 50 -1.02 8.83 12.89
C HIS A 50 -1.20 8.20 11.51
N ALA A 51 -1.64 9.01 10.53
CA ALA A 51 -1.83 8.52 9.17
C ALA A 51 -0.50 8.11 8.52
N LEU A 52 0.57 8.86 8.80
CA LEU A 52 1.91 8.52 8.31
C LEU A 52 2.39 7.20 8.89
N HIS A 53 2.10 6.95 10.16
CA HIS A 53 2.47 5.70 10.80
C HIS A 53 1.74 4.51 10.14
N GLU A 54 0.46 4.65 9.90
CA GLU A 54 -0.31 3.61 9.21
C GLU A 54 0.23 3.37 7.80
N ASN A 55 0.53 4.43 7.08
CA ASN A 55 1.07 4.34 5.72
C ASN A 55 2.44 3.66 5.71
N ARG A 56 3.27 4.01 6.66
CA ARG A 56 4.59 3.42 6.81
C ARG A 56 4.51 1.92 7.07
N THR A 57 3.60 1.51 7.95
CA THR A 57 3.38 0.10 8.26
C THR A 57 2.92 -0.67 7.03
N LEU A 58 2.00 -0.08 6.26
CA LEU A 58 1.52 -0.67 5.00
C LEU A 58 2.67 -0.89 4.02
N TRP A 59 3.49 0.12 3.80
CA TRP A 59 4.58 0.03 2.83
C TRP A 59 5.68 -0.92 3.27
N ARG A 60 5.95 -1.00 4.57
CA ARG A 60 6.89 -1.99 5.11
C ARG A 60 6.40 -3.41 4.86
N LYS A 61 5.09 -3.63 4.99
CA LYS A 61 4.51 -4.93 4.69
C LYS A 61 4.64 -5.24 3.20
N PHE A 62 4.36 -4.28 2.32
CA PHE A 62 4.56 -4.48 0.89
C PHE A 62 6.01 -4.86 0.57
N ALA A 63 6.96 -4.17 1.17
CA ALA A 63 8.37 -4.45 0.94
C ALA A 63 8.73 -5.89 1.38
N MET A 64 8.21 -6.32 2.51
CA MET A 64 8.44 -7.69 2.99
C MET A 64 7.83 -8.71 2.04
N ASP A 65 6.59 -8.47 1.60
CA ASP A 65 5.89 -9.41 0.73
C ASP A 65 6.61 -9.57 -0.62
N VAL A 66 7.02 -8.46 -1.24
CA VAL A 66 7.67 -8.54 -2.55
C VAL A 66 9.11 -9.02 -2.47
N SER A 67 9.72 -8.98 -1.28
CA SER A 67 11.07 -9.50 -1.09
C SER A 67 11.09 -10.99 -0.82
N HIS A 68 9.93 -11.59 -0.57
CA HIS A 68 9.85 -13.01 -0.27
C HIS A 68 10.08 -13.84 -1.52
N PRO A 69 10.88 -14.93 -1.43
CA PRO A 69 11.18 -15.75 -2.62
C PRO A 69 9.95 -16.33 -3.31
N ASP A 70 8.87 -16.54 -2.55
CA ASP A 70 7.64 -17.13 -3.09
C ASP A 70 6.71 -16.11 -3.72
N ASN A 71 7.10 -14.83 -3.75
CA ASN A 71 6.28 -13.81 -4.37
C ASN A 71 6.25 -14.01 -5.87
N LEU A 72 5.04 -14.03 -6.44
CA LEU A 72 4.83 -14.38 -7.85
C LEU A 72 4.77 -13.18 -8.80
N LEU A 73 4.96 -11.97 -8.30
CA LEU A 73 4.97 -10.80 -9.16
C LEU A 73 6.18 -10.79 -10.09
N PRO A 74 6.05 -10.22 -11.29
CA PRO A 74 7.20 -10.06 -12.18
C PRO A 74 8.33 -9.28 -11.51
N ASP A 75 9.57 -9.60 -11.88
CA ASP A 75 10.76 -9.01 -11.25
C ASP A 75 10.79 -7.50 -11.35
N ASP A 76 10.42 -6.93 -12.50
CA ASP A 76 10.43 -5.49 -12.69
C ASP A 76 9.40 -4.80 -11.79
N LEU A 77 8.24 -5.40 -11.59
CA LEU A 77 7.23 -4.85 -10.70
C LEU A 77 7.68 -4.93 -9.24
N ARG A 78 8.29 -6.07 -8.86
CA ARG A 78 8.84 -6.24 -7.52
C ARG A 78 9.90 -5.17 -7.22
N ALA A 79 10.80 -4.96 -8.18
CA ALA A 79 11.86 -3.96 -8.02
C ALA A 79 11.27 -2.56 -7.87
N ARG A 80 10.23 -2.25 -8.64
CA ARG A 80 9.56 -0.96 -8.54
C ARG A 80 8.89 -0.75 -7.18
N LEU A 81 8.23 -1.78 -6.67
CA LEU A 81 7.58 -1.69 -5.35
C LEU A 81 8.60 -1.53 -4.24
N ILE A 82 9.75 -2.19 -4.35
CA ILE A 82 10.84 -2.02 -3.38
C ILE A 82 11.35 -0.58 -3.42
N TYR A 83 11.56 -0.05 -4.63
CA TYR A 83 11.99 1.34 -4.79
C TYR A 83 11.00 2.31 -4.16
N LEU A 84 9.71 2.12 -4.42
CA LEU A 84 8.66 2.98 -3.87
C LEU A 84 8.58 2.85 -2.35
N SER A 85 8.83 1.67 -1.80
CA SER A 85 8.87 1.47 -0.36
C SER A 85 9.99 2.29 0.28
N GLU A 86 11.16 2.29 -0.34
CA GLU A 86 12.30 3.08 0.15
C GLU A 86 12.03 4.56 0.05
N PHE A 87 11.45 4.99 -1.06
CA PHE A 87 11.06 6.38 -1.24
C PHE A 87 10.07 6.80 -0.16
N THR A 88 9.06 5.98 0.07
CA THR A 88 8.02 6.26 1.07
C THR A 88 8.62 6.40 2.46
N GLU A 89 9.54 5.52 2.82
CA GLU A 89 10.19 5.57 4.12
C GLU A 89 10.96 6.88 4.29
N GLN A 90 11.77 7.24 3.31
CA GLN A 90 12.58 8.46 3.36
C GLN A 90 11.71 9.72 3.36
N HIS A 91 10.70 9.75 2.51
CA HIS A 91 9.83 10.92 2.41
C HIS A 91 9.00 11.10 3.68
N THR A 92 8.55 10.00 4.29
CA THR A 92 7.83 10.06 5.56
C THR A 92 8.67 10.73 6.63
N ARG A 93 9.97 10.43 6.70
CA ARG A 93 10.86 11.08 7.66
C ARG A 93 10.93 12.59 7.44
N LYS A 94 10.97 13.00 6.18
CA LYS A 94 11.00 14.44 5.85
C LYS A 94 9.71 15.12 6.27
N VAL A 95 8.57 14.47 6.06
CA VAL A 95 7.28 15.02 6.46
C VAL A 95 7.20 15.18 7.98
N ILE A 96 7.66 14.17 8.71
CA ILE A 96 7.68 14.21 10.18
C ILE A 96 8.54 15.36 10.68
N ARG A 97 9.67 15.63 10.02
CA ARG A 97 10.56 16.75 10.36
C ARG A 97 10.06 18.07 9.82
N ARG A 98 8.91 18.09 9.17
CA ARG A 98 8.32 19.30 8.56
C ARG A 98 9.18 19.90 7.46
N GLU A 99 9.95 19.06 6.78
CA GLU A 99 10.81 19.45 5.66
C GLU A 99 10.16 19.20 4.32
N ALA A 100 9.03 18.51 4.30
CA ALA A 100 8.32 18.20 3.07
C ALA A 100 6.83 17.99 3.35
N ALA A 101 6.02 18.14 2.31
CA ALA A 101 4.58 17.88 2.40
C ALA A 101 4.30 16.41 2.13
N ALA A 102 3.16 15.93 2.61
CA ALA A 102 2.75 14.54 2.41
C ALA A 102 2.15 14.27 1.03
N THR A 103 2.05 15.28 0.18
CA THR A 103 1.43 15.17 -1.14
C THR A 103 1.98 14.02 -1.97
N LEU A 104 3.31 13.86 -1.99
CA LEU A 104 3.94 12.81 -2.78
C LEU A 104 3.56 11.41 -2.30
N LEU A 105 3.33 11.25 -0.99
CA LEU A 105 2.88 9.96 -0.46
C LEU A 105 1.47 9.63 -0.95
N VAL A 106 0.60 10.63 -1.01
CA VAL A 106 -0.74 10.46 -1.56
C VAL A 106 -0.66 10.10 -3.04
N GLU A 107 0.22 10.75 -3.79
CA GLU A 107 0.39 10.46 -5.22
C GLU A 107 0.88 9.04 -5.45
N VAL A 108 1.84 8.58 -4.67
CA VAL A 108 2.34 7.20 -4.78
C VAL A 108 1.22 6.20 -4.50
N ASN A 109 0.48 6.42 -3.41
CA ASN A 109 -0.62 5.53 -3.05
C ASN A 109 -1.71 5.53 -4.14
N THR A 110 -2.00 6.70 -4.72
CA THR A 110 -3.00 6.80 -5.78
C THR A 110 -2.57 6.01 -7.01
N ALA A 111 -1.28 6.04 -7.35
CA ALA A 111 -0.76 5.25 -8.47
C ALA A 111 -0.92 3.75 -8.19
N ILE A 112 -0.66 3.32 -6.97
CA ILE A 112 -0.85 1.92 -6.57
C ILE A 112 -2.33 1.53 -6.67
N LEU A 113 -3.23 2.41 -6.23
CA LEU A 113 -4.68 2.15 -6.32
C LEU A 113 -5.12 1.93 -7.77
N ARG A 114 -4.57 2.70 -8.71
CA ARG A 114 -4.88 2.51 -10.13
C ARG A 114 -4.44 1.15 -10.63
N GLY A 115 -3.31 0.66 -10.14
CA GLY A 115 -2.80 -0.65 -10.52
C GLY A 115 -3.56 -1.82 -9.91
N LEU A 116 -4.28 -1.58 -8.79
CA LEU A 116 -5.03 -2.64 -8.11
C LEU A 116 -6.48 -2.76 -8.57
N LYS A 117 -6.94 -1.86 -9.39
CA LYS A 117 -8.31 -1.89 -9.90
C LYS A 117 -8.60 -3.11 -10.75
#